data_f02362fceba29e123594ba5f002824b6
#
_entry.id   f02362fceba29e123594ba5f002824b6
#
_cell.length_a   1.000
_cell.length_b   1.000
_cell.length_c   1.000
_cell.angle_alpha   90.00
_cell.angle_beta   90.00
_cell.angle_gamma   90.00
#
_symmetry.space_group_name_H-M   'P 1'
#
loop_
_entity.id
_entity.type
_entity.pdbx_description
1 polymer ?
#
loop_
_entity_poly.entity_id
_entity_poly.type
_entity_poly.pdbx_seq_one_letter_code
_entity_poly.pdbx_strand_id
1 'polypeptide(L)'
;WIFRARHQPMPHIERHAPRHRFHLWSLISTPIILIILLLTTNLNPIYSSIIAMIIGGFAAWYCRPDLKKKMLISGFIFLGFYILYFLFIVLVFPNYVGRVWNLKALSGILIIGIPAEELLFAFSFGFLWSSIYEHFKWRKINHINH
;
A
#
# COMPACT_ATOMS: atom_id res chain seq x y z
N TRP A 1 -0.99 21.30 -6.38
CA TRP A 1 -0.72 21.39 -4.93
C TRP A 1 0.28 20.33 -4.44
N ILE A 2 0.23 19.10 -4.94
CA ILE A 2 1.15 18.00 -4.57
C ILE A 2 2.60 18.29 -5.05
N PHE A 3 2.76 19.02 -6.14
CA PHE A 3 4.07 19.32 -6.76
C PHE A 3 4.88 20.43 -6.07
N ARG A 4 4.34 21.13 -5.08
CA ARG A 4 5.06 22.17 -4.31
C ARG A 4 5.55 21.71 -2.93
N ALA A 5 5.51 20.43 -2.64
CA ALA A 5 6.04 19.88 -1.40
C ALA A 5 7.58 19.76 -1.48
N ARG A 6 8.30 20.39 -0.57
CA ARG A 6 9.77 20.28 -0.48
C ARG A 6 10.15 19.15 0.46
N HIS A 7 10.86 18.16 -0.05
CA HIS A 7 11.44 17.12 0.78
C HIS A 7 12.66 17.66 1.51
N GLN A 8 12.55 17.85 2.82
CA GLN A 8 13.66 18.26 3.68
C GLN A 8 14.10 17.11 4.58
N PRO A 9 15.41 17.01 4.92
CA PRO A 9 15.86 16.07 5.94
C PRO A 9 15.16 16.39 7.26
N MET A 10 14.70 15.35 7.97
CA MET A 10 14.06 15.52 9.27
C MET A 10 15.10 16.01 10.29
N PRO A 11 14.79 17.05 11.11
CA PRO A 11 15.67 17.51 12.16
C PRO A 11 16.03 16.38 13.13
N HIS A 12 17.27 16.41 13.68
CA HIS A 12 17.77 15.36 14.57
C HIS A 12 16.87 15.14 15.80
N ILE A 13 16.34 16.21 16.38
CA ILE A 13 15.44 16.18 17.53
C ILE A 13 14.13 15.41 17.19
N GLU A 14 13.56 15.63 16.01
CA GLU A 14 12.35 14.95 15.59
C GLU A 14 12.59 13.44 15.35
N ARG A 15 13.79 13.03 14.94
CA ARG A 15 14.15 11.61 14.74
C ARG A 15 14.14 10.80 16.04
N HIS A 16 14.39 11.45 17.18
CA HIS A 16 14.39 10.82 18.50
C HIS A 16 13.04 10.89 19.23
N ALA A 17 11.98 11.36 18.58
CA ALA A 17 10.65 11.33 19.17
C ALA A 17 10.21 9.88 19.52
N PRO A 18 9.49 9.65 20.65
CA PRO A 18 9.15 8.31 21.12
C PRO A 18 8.48 7.41 20.08
N ARG A 19 7.64 7.98 19.21
CA ARG A 19 6.95 7.25 18.12
C ARG A 19 7.90 6.68 17.07
N HIS A 20 9.11 7.27 16.90
CA HIS A 20 10.11 6.78 15.96
C HIS A 20 10.92 5.59 16.48
N ARG A 21 10.74 5.18 17.73
CA ARG A 21 11.27 3.90 18.22
C ARG A 21 10.76 2.71 17.44
N PHE A 22 9.55 2.83 16.86
CA PHE A 22 8.94 1.80 16.01
C PHE A 22 9.26 1.95 14.52
N HIS A 23 10.19 2.83 14.17
CA HIS A 23 10.52 3.12 12.76
C HIS A 23 10.97 1.88 11.98
N LEU A 24 11.87 1.09 12.55
CA LEU A 24 12.31 -0.17 11.95
C LEU A 24 11.16 -1.17 11.82
N TRP A 25 10.33 -1.27 12.86
CA TRP A 25 9.15 -2.15 12.86
C TRP A 25 8.14 -1.76 11.78
N SER A 26 7.94 -0.48 11.51
CA SER A 26 7.05 -0.04 10.44
C SER A 26 7.52 -0.47 9.05
N LEU A 27 8.83 -0.64 8.85
CA LEU A 27 9.40 -1.11 7.58
C LEU A 27 9.35 -2.64 7.44
N ILE A 28 9.67 -3.37 8.52
CA ILE A 28 9.80 -4.83 8.48
C ILE A 28 8.51 -5.57 8.85
N SER A 29 7.51 -4.89 9.39
CA SER A 29 6.23 -5.51 9.80
C SER A 29 5.52 -6.21 8.64
N THR A 30 5.47 -5.60 7.47
CA THR A 30 4.80 -6.18 6.29
C THR A 30 5.36 -7.54 5.90
N PRO A 31 6.68 -7.70 5.61
CA PRO A 31 7.20 -9.01 5.26
C PRO A 31 7.11 -10.02 6.40
N ILE A 32 7.26 -9.60 7.66
CA ILE A 32 7.11 -10.50 8.80
C ILE A 32 5.68 -11.03 8.89
N ILE A 33 4.67 -10.15 8.85
CA ILE A 33 3.26 -10.53 8.92
C ILE A 33 2.89 -11.42 7.73
N LEU A 34 3.36 -11.09 6.52
CA LEU A 34 3.12 -11.92 5.35
C LEU A 34 3.67 -13.34 5.54
N ILE A 35 4.92 -13.47 5.99
CA ILE A 35 5.54 -14.79 6.24
C ILE A 35 4.75 -15.56 7.31
N ILE A 36 4.40 -14.91 8.42
CA ILE A 36 3.60 -15.54 9.47
C ILE A 36 2.28 -16.05 8.91
N LEU A 37 1.52 -15.21 8.18
CA LEU A 37 0.23 -15.61 7.62
C LEU A 37 0.37 -16.76 6.61
N LEU A 38 1.38 -16.75 5.77
CA LEU A 38 1.61 -17.83 4.80
C LEU A 38 2.01 -19.15 5.46
N LEU A 39 2.71 -19.12 6.60
CA LEU A 39 3.15 -20.32 7.30
C LEU A 39 2.12 -20.87 8.29
N THR A 40 1.25 -20.00 8.85
CA THR A 40 0.32 -20.40 9.93
C THR A 40 -1.13 -20.52 9.49
N THR A 41 -1.47 -20.03 8.29
CA THR A 41 -2.86 -20.04 7.81
C THR A 41 -2.97 -20.68 6.44
N ASN A 42 -4.18 -21.18 6.12
CA ASN A 42 -4.53 -21.69 4.79
C ASN A 42 -5.19 -20.60 3.92
N LEU A 43 -4.99 -19.32 4.26
CA LEU A 43 -5.54 -18.21 3.47
C LEU A 43 -4.89 -18.17 2.09
N ASN A 44 -5.69 -17.80 1.09
CA ASN A 44 -5.12 -17.51 -0.22
C ASN A 44 -4.06 -16.40 -0.09
N PRO A 45 -2.88 -16.54 -0.73
CA PRO A 45 -1.78 -15.59 -0.64
C PRO A 45 -2.16 -14.12 -0.90
N ILE A 46 -3.19 -13.86 -1.74
CA ILE A 46 -3.65 -12.50 -1.99
C ILE A 46 -4.24 -11.85 -0.74
N TYR A 47 -5.05 -12.59 0.05
CA TYR A 47 -5.58 -12.06 1.32
C TYR A 47 -4.47 -11.82 2.34
N SER A 48 -3.53 -12.77 2.45
CA SER A 48 -2.36 -12.62 3.33
C SER A 48 -1.54 -11.37 2.96
N SER A 49 -1.36 -11.12 1.68
CA SER A 49 -0.64 -9.94 1.17
C SER A 49 -1.40 -8.64 1.47
N ILE A 50 -2.71 -8.59 1.22
CA ILE A 50 -3.56 -7.43 1.53
C ILE A 50 -3.50 -7.11 3.02
N ILE A 51 -3.71 -8.11 3.89
CA ILE A 51 -3.68 -7.94 5.34
C ILE A 51 -2.32 -7.43 5.80
N ALA A 52 -1.22 -8.03 5.32
CA ALA A 52 0.13 -7.62 5.68
C ALA A 52 0.43 -6.17 5.25
N MET A 53 0.02 -5.78 4.04
CA MET A 53 0.22 -4.42 3.53
C MET A 53 -0.63 -3.39 4.27
N ILE A 54 -1.86 -3.71 4.62
CA ILE A 54 -2.74 -2.82 5.40
C ILE A 54 -2.15 -2.60 6.79
N ILE A 55 -1.75 -3.67 7.49
CA ILE A 55 -1.17 -3.56 8.84
C ILE A 55 0.15 -2.79 8.79
N GLY A 56 1.04 -3.12 7.82
CA GLY A 56 2.29 -2.38 7.63
C GLY A 56 2.08 -0.91 7.26
N GLY A 57 1.09 -0.62 6.44
CA GLY A 57 0.68 0.75 6.12
C GLY A 57 0.19 1.54 7.34
N PHE A 58 -0.62 0.92 8.20
CA PHE A 58 -1.05 1.54 9.46
C PHE A 58 0.12 1.72 10.45
N ALA A 59 1.05 0.77 10.51
CA ALA A 59 2.27 0.91 11.32
C ALA A 59 3.13 2.09 10.83
N ALA A 60 3.28 2.23 9.51
CA ALA A 60 3.96 3.37 8.89
C ALA A 60 3.23 4.69 9.16
N TRP A 61 1.91 4.69 9.08
CA TRP A 61 1.07 5.85 9.41
C TRP A 61 1.20 6.26 10.89
N TYR A 62 1.21 5.30 11.81
CA TYR A 62 1.41 5.59 13.24
C TYR A 62 2.79 6.20 13.49
N CYS A 63 3.84 5.64 12.88
CA CYS A 63 5.21 6.16 12.98
C CYS A 63 5.34 7.57 12.37
N ARG A 64 4.69 7.82 11.21
CA ARG A 64 4.80 9.04 10.42
C ARG A 64 3.43 9.62 10.05
N PRO A 65 2.73 10.29 10.99
CA PRO A 65 1.41 10.88 10.73
C PRO A 65 1.41 11.99 9.66
N ASP A 66 2.55 12.61 9.43
CA ASP A 66 2.76 13.62 8.37
C ASP A 66 2.58 13.05 6.96
N LEU A 67 2.75 11.73 6.79
CA LEU A 67 2.59 11.05 5.50
C LEU A 67 1.16 10.61 5.17
N LYS A 68 0.21 10.78 6.10
CA LYS A 68 -1.20 10.32 5.97
C LYS A 68 -1.82 10.63 4.61
N LYS A 69 -1.85 11.92 4.25
CA LYS A 69 -2.47 12.38 3.00
C LYS A 69 -1.76 11.78 1.79
N LYS A 70 -0.43 11.74 1.81
CA LYS A 70 0.37 11.15 0.73
C LYS A 70 0.05 9.67 0.56
N MET A 71 0.00 8.90 1.64
CA MET A 71 -0.28 7.47 1.59
C MET A 71 -1.66 7.18 1.01
N LEU A 72 -2.70 7.89 1.47
CA LEU A 72 -4.06 7.73 0.96
C LEU A 72 -4.15 8.12 -0.52
N ILE A 73 -3.64 9.29 -0.89
CA ILE A 73 -3.66 9.75 -2.28
C ILE A 73 -2.92 8.76 -3.19
N SER A 74 -1.76 8.26 -2.76
CA SER A 74 -0.98 7.30 -3.53
C SER A 74 -1.71 5.96 -3.68
N GLY A 75 -2.42 5.50 -2.63
CA GLY A 75 -3.28 4.32 -2.72
C GLY A 75 -4.36 4.46 -3.79
N PHE A 76 -5.06 5.60 -3.82
CA PHE A 76 -6.11 5.85 -4.81
C PHE A 76 -5.54 6.08 -6.21
N ILE A 77 -4.41 6.77 -6.36
CA ILE A 77 -3.75 6.95 -7.66
C ILE A 77 -3.32 5.59 -8.22
N PHE A 78 -2.68 4.75 -7.41
CA PHE A 78 -2.24 3.43 -7.85
C PHE A 78 -3.44 2.55 -8.21
N LEU A 79 -4.51 2.56 -7.41
CA LEU A 79 -5.77 1.89 -7.71
C LEU A 79 -6.35 2.36 -9.06
N GLY A 80 -6.37 3.67 -9.32
CA GLY A 80 -6.85 4.23 -10.60
C GLY A 80 -6.05 3.73 -11.80
N PHE A 81 -4.72 3.75 -11.74
CA PHE A 81 -3.87 3.19 -12.80
C PHE A 81 -4.06 1.68 -12.96
N TYR A 82 -4.24 0.96 -11.86
CA TYR A 82 -4.49 -0.47 -11.89
C TYR A 82 -5.82 -0.82 -12.56
N ILE A 83 -6.88 -0.06 -12.26
CA ILE A 83 -8.19 -0.20 -12.93
C ILE A 83 -8.04 0.05 -14.43
N LEU A 84 -7.37 1.12 -14.84
CA LEU A 84 -7.15 1.43 -16.26
C LEU A 84 -6.38 0.31 -16.97
N TYR A 85 -5.34 -0.21 -16.34
CA TYR A 85 -4.58 -1.35 -16.85
C TYR A 85 -5.44 -2.59 -17.02
N PHE A 86 -6.24 -2.95 -16.00
CA PHE A 86 -7.11 -4.12 -16.05
C PHE A 86 -8.25 -3.97 -17.06
N LEU A 87 -8.84 -2.78 -17.17
CA LEU A 87 -9.86 -2.50 -18.18
C LEU A 87 -9.31 -2.71 -19.59
N PHE A 88 -8.09 -2.25 -19.84
CA PHE A 88 -7.43 -2.52 -21.12
C PHE A 88 -7.28 -4.03 -21.38
N ILE A 89 -6.84 -4.80 -20.38
CA ILE A 89 -6.70 -6.26 -20.50
C ILE A 89 -8.06 -6.92 -20.77
N VAL A 90 -9.10 -6.58 -20.02
CA VAL A 90 -10.43 -7.17 -20.15
C VAL A 90 -11.07 -6.82 -21.49
N LEU A 91 -10.83 -5.61 -22.01
CA LEU A 91 -11.31 -5.19 -23.33
C LEU A 91 -10.63 -5.96 -24.47
N VAL A 92 -9.32 -6.19 -24.36
CA VAL A 92 -8.56 -6.92 -25.41
C VAL A 92 -8.76 -8.42 -25.28
N PHE A 93 -8.90 -8.93 -24.05
CA PHE A 93 -9.04 -10.35 -23.73
C PHE A 93 -10.22 -10.60 -22.78
N PRO A 94 -11.48 -10.62 -23.27
CA PRO A 94 -12.68 -10.70 -22.42
C PRO A 94 -12.73 -11.89 -21.45
N ASN A 95 -12.07 -13.00 -21.82
CA ASN A 95 -12.04 -14.23 -21.00
C ASN A 95 -10.80 -14.34 -20.11
N TYR A 96 -9.97 -13.29 -20.05
CA TYR A 96 -8.69 -13.33 -19.36
C TYR A 96 -8.84 -13.65 -17.87
N VAL A 97 -9.71 -12.94 -17.16
CA VAL A 97 -9.91 -13.12 -15.72
C VAL A 97 -10.37 -14.56 -15.40
N GLY A 98 -11.34 -15.09 -16.11
CA GLY A 98 -11.84 -16.46 -15.90
C GLY A 98 -10.82 -17.56 -16.22
N ARG A 99 -9.82 -17.27 -17.06
CA ARG A 99 -8.76 -18.24 -17.40
C ARG A 99 -7.56 -18.20 -16.46
N VAL A 100 -7.23 -17.02 -15.94
CA VAL A 100 -6.01 -16.80 -15.14
C VAL A 100 -6.30 -16.86 -13.64
N TRP A 101 -7.46 -16.37 -13.21
CA TRP A 101 -7.82 -16.35 -11.79
C TRP A 101 -8.67 -17.54 -11.39
N ASN A 102 -8.27 -18.22 -10.33
CA ASN A 102 -9.13 -19.20 -9.68
C ASN A 102 -10.19 -18.48 -8.82
N LEU A 103 -11.26 -18.02 -9.49
CA LEU A 103 -12.35 -17.27 -8.85
C LEU A 103 -13.04 -18.05 -7.71
N LYS A 104 -12.96 -19.41 -7.74
CA LYS A 104 -13.49 -20.24 -6.66
C LYS A 104 -12.65 -20.15 -5.38
N ALA A 105 -11.38 -19.82 -5.49
CA ALA A 105 -10.48 -19.62 -4.35
C ALA A 105 -10.46 -18.16 -3.86
N LEU A 106 -11.22 -17.27 -4.50
CA LEU A 106 -11.45 -15.86 -4.17
C LEU A 106 -12.91 -15.67 -3.73
N SER A 107 -13.28 -14.44 -3.39
CA SER A 107 -14.67 -14.10 -3.06
C SER A 107 -15.65 -14.30 -4.22
N GLY A 108 -15.13 -14.33 -5.46
CA GLY A 108 -15.94 -14.37 -6.69
C GLY A 108 -16.58 -13.03 -7.06
N ILE A 109 -16.32 -11.97 -6.27
CA ILE A 109 -16.87 -10.63 -6.52
C ILE A 109 -16.05 -9.96 -7.62
N LEU A 110 -16.72 -9.60 -8.70
CA LEU A 110 -16.12 -8.85 -9.81
C LEU A 110 -16.66 -7.42 -9.85
N ILE A 111 -15.78 -6.44 -9.87
CA ILE A 111 -16.10 -5.01 -10.05
C ILE A 111 -15.58 -4.61 -11.43
N ILE A 112 -16.50 -4.34 -12.36
CA ILE A 112 -16.17 -4.03 -13.77
C ILE A 112 -15.30 -5.14 -14.40
N GLY A 113 -15.58 -6.42 -14.07
CA GLY A 113 -14.81 -7.56 -14.56
C GLY A 113 -13.47 -7.81 -13.87
N ILE A 114 -13.12 -7.03 -12.84
CA ILE A 114 -11.88 -7.15 -12.06
C ILE A 114 -12.20 -7.78 -10.70
N PRO A 115 -11.46 -8.80 -10.24
CA PRO A 115 -11.65 -9.34 -8.89
C PRO A 115 -11.47 -8.25 -7.81
N ALA A 116 -12.38 -8.22 -6.84
CA ALA A 116 -12.34 -7.21 -5.77
C ALA A 116 -11.04 -7.28 -4.97
N GLU A 117 -10.47 -8.46 -4.82
CA GLU A 117 -9.18 -8.68 -4.16
C GLU A 117 -8.03 -7.95 -4.86
N GLU A 118 -8.04 -7.92 -6.19
CA GLU A 118 -7.03 -7.21 -6.97
C GLU A 118 -7.09 -5.69 -6.75
N LEU A 119 -8.30 -5.15 -6.63
CA LEU A 119 -8.49 -3.74 -6.32
C LEU A 119 -8.02 -3.38 -4.91
N LEU A 120 -8.34 -4.25 -3.93
CA LEU A 120 -7.85 -4.09 -2.56
C LEU A 120 -6.34 -4.23 -2.47
N PHE A 121 -5.76 -5.18 -3.20
CA PHE A 121 -4.31 -5.34 -3.30
C PHE A 121 -3.65 -4.09 -3.87
N ALA A 122 -4.16 -3.58 -4.99
CA ALA A 122 -3.62 -2.38 -5.62
C ALA A 122 -3.65 -1.16 -4.69
N PHE A 123 -4.80 -0.91 -4.03
CA PHE A 123 -4.91 0.17 -3.05
C PHE A 123 -3.91 0.00 -1.91
N SER A 124 -3.86 -1.20 -1.31
CA SER A 124 -3.00 -1.50 -0.15
C SER A 124 -1.52 -1.36 -0.50
N PHE A 125 -1.14 -1.77 -1.71
CA PHE A 125 0.21 -1.63 -2.22
C PHE A 125 0.60 -0.16 -2.38
N GLY A 126 -0.20 0.66 -3.06
CA GLY A 126 0.07 2.08 -3.24
C GLY A 126 0.09 2.84 -1.91
N PHE A 127 -0.80 2.47 -0.98
CA PHE A 127 -0.87 3.03 0.36
C PHE A 127 0.41 2.78 1.17
N LEU A 128 0.88 1.54 1.22
CA LEU A 128 2.11 1.19 1.92
C LEU A 128 3.35 1.74 1.22
N TRP A 129 3.50 1.46 -0.08
CA TRP A 129 4.74 1.70 -0.84
C TRP A 129 5.16 3.16 -0.83
N SER A 130 4.19 4.07 -0.90
CA SER A 130 4.47 5.51 -0.93
C SER A 130 5.16 6.06 0.32
N SER A 131 5.11 5.34 1.44
CA SER A 131 5.76 5.75 2.69
C SER A 131 7.18 5.22 2.85
N ILE A 132 7.53 4.15 2.14
CA ILE A 132 8.80 3.42 2.34
C ILE A 132 10.01 4.32 2.11
N TYR A 133 9.99 5.09 1.02
CA TYR A 133 11.10 5.98 0.69
C TYR A 133 11.40 7.02 1.79
N GLU A 134 10.36 7.67 2.32
CA GLU A 134 10.50 8.67 3.39
C GLU A 134 10.94 8.06 4.71
N HIS A 135 10.54 6.82 4.99
CA HIS A 135 11.03 6.07 6.14
C HIS A 135 12.53 5.78 6.00
N PHE A 136 12.98 5.29 4.84
CA PHE A 136 14.41 5.02 4.61
C PHE A 136 15.26 6.28 4.66
N LYS A 137 14.81 7.38 4.05
CA LYS A 137 15.60 8.61 3.91
C LYS A 137 15.38 9.62 5.04
N TRP A 138 14.51 9.36 6.01
CA TRP A 138 14.18 10.29 7.08
C TRP A 138 13.83 11.71 6.56
N ARG A 139 13.07 11.77 5.46
CA ARG A 139 12.65 13.05 4.87
C ARG A 139 11.26 13.43 5.32
N LYS A 140 11.06 14.73 5.60
CA LYS A 140 9.78 15.33 5.97
C LYS A 140 9.22 16.13 4.79
N ILE A 141 7.91 16.07 4.62
CA ILE A 141 7.19 16.86 3.62
C ILE A 141 6.76 18.15 4.29
N ASN A 142 7.38 19.27 3.90
CA ASN A 142 6.95 20.60 4.33
C ASN A 142 6.07 21.22 3.26
N HIS A 143 4.82 21.55 3.63
CA HIS A 143 3.96 22.38 2.79
C HIS A 143 4.45 23.83 2.90
N ILE A 144 4.77 24.43 1.76
CA ILE A 144 5.10 25.85 1.70
C ILE A 144 3.77 26.61 1.83
N ASN A 145 3.50 27.11 3.04
CA ASN A 145 2.39 28.05 3.23
C ASN A 145 2.85 29.42 2.69
N HIS A 146 2.12 29.93 1.71
CA HIS A 146 2.22 31.32 1.26
C HIS A 146 1.15 32.14 1.98
#